data_4e43bd1ce5afb230c8ccb9512a15130e
#
_entry.id   4e43bd1ce5afb230c8ccb9512a15130e
#
_cell.length_a   1.000
_cell.length_b   1.000
_cell.length_c   1.000
_cell.angle_alpha   90.00
_cell.angle_beta   90.00
_cell.angle_gamma   90.00
#
_symmetry.space_group_name_H-M   'P 1'
#
loop_
_entity.id
_entity.type
_entity.pdbx_description
1 polymer ?
#
loop_
_entity_poly.entity_id
_entity_poly.type
_entity_poly.pdbx_seq_one_letter_code
_entity_poly.pdbx_strand_id
1 'polypeptide(L)'
;MPAIERLSSNTLIIKAPYLHLGNTFSCGQIFCWKKTSVHTWSGWIDDTPVTIQDTADGHGTFLLNYCPKQLTLQRIKEFFCLDLDPSQILRTFPANDPFLSEALSTAAGIVILRQHPWECLASFICSSQKQLPHIQNINAQLRALFGQQRRFPTAQSIAALNTSQLQRAGLGYRARYLHETACRIAAKPDWLQGLYSLPTSDLIAQLTTLPGVGQKIAHCVALFAYHRLEAFPVDVWVHRIVTQLYYPRLLRKPSPREIYAFGPSYFGPYCGVAQQILFHWLRTMQLEKRKQIFTRARKLQLPAAYRVLRHLRHTFNSHHKQRRAK
;
A
#
# COMPACT_ATOMS: atom_id res chain seq x y z
N MET A 1 -2.30 15.09 -19.49
CA MET A 1 -1.31 14.11 -19.03
C MET A 1 -0.40 14.79 -18.02
N PRO A 2 0.16 14.06 -17.04
CA PRO A 2 1.14 14.63 -16.12
C PRO A 2 2.37 15.10 -16.90
N ALA A 3 2.97 16.20 -16.46
CA ALA A 3 4.17 16.75 -17.06
C ALA A 3 5.24 17.00 -15.98
N ILE A 4 6.50 16.88 -16.36
CA ILE A 4 7.63 17.28 -15.52
C ILE A 4 8.48 18.25 -16.32
N GLU A 5 8.74 19.38 -15.70
CA GLU A 5 9.60 20.45 -16.25
C GLU A 5 10.77 20.68 -15.28
N ARG A 6 11.95 20.93 -15.83
CA ARG A 6 13.11 21.26 -15.00
C ARG A 6 13.15 22.78 -14.75
N LEU A 7 13.04 23.18 -13.49
CA LEU A 7 13.13 24.58 -13.08
C LEU A 7 14.61 25.00 -12.81
N SER A 8 15.37 24.10 -12.19
CA SER A 8 16.81 24.31 -11.92
C SER A 8 17.56 22.97 -11.93
N SER A 9 18.84 22.99 -11.60
CA SER A 9 19.66 21.77 -11.50
C SER A 9 19.11 20.74 -10.53
N ASN A 10 18.43 21.17 -9.47
CA ASN A 10 17.96 20.32 -8.36
C ASN A 10 16.45 20.49 -8.07
N THR A 11 15.72 21.22 -8.89
CA THR A 11 14.29 21.49 -8.71
C THR A 11 13.49 21.12 -9.97
N LEU A 12 12.41 20.40 -9.77
CA LEU A 12 11.44 20.04 -10.82
C LEU A 12 10.08 20.66 -10.51
N ILE A 13 9.37 21.04 -11.58
CA ILE A 13 7.92 21.28 -11.56
C ILE A 13 7.24 19.99 -12.01
N ILE A 14 6.36 19.44 -11.17
CA ILE A 14 5.50 18.29 -11.49
C ILE A 14 4.08 18.80 -11.63
N LYS A 15 3.48 18.63 -12.80
CA LYS A 15 2.06 18.92 -13.07
C LYS A 15 1.30 17.59 -13.09
N ALA A 16 0.55 17.31 -12.04
CA ALA A 16 -0.23 16.09 -11.88
C ALA A 16 -1.56 16.41 -11.15
N PRO A 17 -2.57 16.95 -11.89
CA PRO A 17 -3.82 17.45 -11.30
C PRO A 17 -4.60 16.42 -10.48
N TYR A 18 -4.35 15.14 -10.73
CA TYR A 18 -4.98 14.03 -10.02
C TYR A 18 -4.23 13.61 -8.75
N LEU A 19 -3.02 14.13 -8.47
CA LEU A 19 -2.23 13.75 -7.31
C LEU A 19 -2.58 14.64 -6.12
N HIS A 20 -2.89 14.03 -4.98
CA HIS A 20 -3.06 14.71 -3.70
C HIS A 20 -2.01 14.20 -2.71
N LEU A 21 -0.98 15.01 -2.43
CA LEU A 21 0.16 14.61 -1.58
C LEU A 21 -0.28 14.14 -0.19
N GLY A 22 -1.18 14.87 0.45
CA GLY A 22 -1.68 14.56 1.78
C GLY A 22 -2.31 13.17 1.85
N ASN A 23 -3.25 12.88 0.95
CA ASN A 23 -3.91 11.58 0.88
C ASN A 23 -2.91 10.47 0.51
N THR A 24 -2.02 10.73 -0.45
CA THR A 24 -1.03 9.76 -0.93
C THR A 24 -0.02 9.37 0.16
N PHE A 25 0.54 10.33 0.90
CA PHE A 25 1.55 10.04 1.92
C PHE A 25 0.97 9.62 3.28
N SER A 26 -0.32 9.91 3.57
CA SER A 26 -0.97 9.54 4.83
C SER A 26 -1.87 8.31 4.75
N CYS A 27 -2.05 7.70 3.57
CA CYS A 27 -2.92 6.54 3.41
C CYS A 27 -2.33 5.21 3.92
N GLY A 28 -1.11 5.22 4.46
CA GLY A 28 -0.51 4.03 5.08
C GLY A 28 0.19 3.09 4.12
N GLN A 29 0.49 3.53 2.91
CA GLN A 29 1.30 2.80 1.94
C GLN A 29 2.80 2.99 2.13
N ILE A 30 3.24 4.13 2.67
CA ILE A 30 4.64 4.51 2.87
C ILE A 30 4.81 5.19 4.24
N PHE A 31 5.99 5.07 4.86
CA PHE A 31 6.19 5.48 6.24
C PHE A 31 7.34 6.48 6.44
N CYS A 32 8.10 6.78 5.40
CA CYS A 32 9.27 7.66 5.46
C CYS A 32 8.98 9.10 5.04
N TRP A 33 7.72 9.46 4.78
CA TRP A 33 7.31 10.82 4.42
C TRP A 33 6.64 11.52 5.59
N LYS A 34 6.99 12.79 5.82
CA LYS A 34 6.45 13.64 6.88
C LYS A 34 6.04 15.00 6.33
N LYS A 35 4.90 15.50 6.80
CA LYS A 35 4.48 16.88 6.56
C LYS A 35 5.36 17.81 7.38
N THR A 36 6.07 18.74 6.72
CA THR A 36 7.01 19.68 7.36
C THR A 36 6.45 21.10 7.43
N SER A 37 5.51 21.45 6.56
CA SER A 37 4.71 22.68 6.63
C SER A 37 3.31 22.44 6.07
N VAL A 38 2.47 23.47 5.98
CA VAL A 38 1.10 23.36 5.46
C VAL A 38 1.06 22.74 4.07
N HIS A 39 2.03 23.09 3.20
CA HIS A 39 2.09 22.66 1.80
C HIS A 39 3.31 21.79 1.47
N THR A 40 4.17 21.46 2.44
CA THR A 40 5.45 20.80 2.18
C THR A 40 5.53 19.44 2.85
N TRP A 41 6.01 18.46 2.10
CA TRP A 41 6.33 17.11 2.57
C TRP A 41 7.81 16.83 2.34
N SER A 42 8.46 16.18 3.30
CA SER A 42 9.83 15.69 3.17
C SER A 42 9.89 14.21 3.42
N GLY A 43 10.68 13.51 2.64
CA GLY A 43 10.79 12.06 2.70
C GLY A 43 11.95 11.55 1.87
N TRP A 44 11.82 10.29 1.45
CA TRP A 44 12.84 9.57 0.72
C TRP A 44 12.22 8.91 -0.51
N ILE A 45 12.94 9.01 -1.62
CA ILE A 45 12.75 8.15 -2.78
C ILE A 45 14.00 7.29 -2.86
N ASP A 46 13.84 5.98 -2.59
CA ASP A 46 14.95 5.06 -2.39
C ASP A 46 15.96 5.63 -1.35
N ASP A 47 17.21 5.83 -1.72
CA ASP A 47 18.25 6.36 -0.84
C ASP A 47 18.43 7.89 -0.90
N THR A 48 17.54 8.60 -1.60
CA THR A 48 17.67 10.05 -1.81
C THR A 48 16.65 10.83 -1.01
N PRO A 49 17.06 11.79 -0.18
CA PRO A 49 16.14 12.70 0.48
C PRO A 49 15.49 13.63 -0.55
N VAL A 50 14.19 13.83 -0.41
CA VAL A 50 13.38 14.63 -1.32
C VAL A 50 12.43 15.51 -0.52
N THR A 51 12.23 16.73 -1.00
CA THR A 51 11.19 17.63 -0.50
C THR A 51 10.25 17.98 -1.64
N ILE A 52 8.95 17.85 -1.42
CA ILE A 52 7.91 18.22 -2.40
C ILE A 52 6.95 19.20 -1.76
N GLN A 53 6.65 20.26 -2.49
CA GLN A 53 5.76 21.33 -2.06
C GLN A 53 4.61 21.46 -3.04
N ASP A 54 3.40 21.53 -2.51
CA ASP A 54 2.19 21.88 -3.27
C ASP A 54 2.24 23.39 -3.54
N THR A 55 2.09 23.78 -4.79
CA THR A 55 1.96 25.20 -5.13
C THR A 55 0.55 25.66 -4.77
N ALA A 56 0.45 26.86 -4.22
CA ALA A 56 -0.83 27.39 -3.68
C ALA A 56 -1.90 27.65 -4.75
N ASP A 57 -1.63 27.32 -6.02
CA ASP A 57 -2.57 27.46 -7.14
C ASP A 57 -3.70 26.41 -7.15
N GLY A 58 -3.58 25.36 -6.32
CA GLY A 58 -4.60 24.31 -6.20
C GLY A 58 -4.79 23.45 -7.44
N HIS A 59 -3.94 23.59 -8.47
CA HIS A 59 -4.07 22.92 -9.78
C HIS A 59 -3.25 21.63 -9.90
N GLY A 60 -2.77 21.05 -8.79
CA GLY A 60 -1.95 19.85 -8.80
C GLY A 60 -0.58 20.09 -9.43
N THR A 61 -0.01 21.25 -9.15
CA THR A 61 1.36 21.61 -9.49
C THR A 61 2.23 21.52 -8.24
N PHE A 62 3.38 20.88 -8.34
CA PHE A 62 4.28 20.62 -7.23
C PHE A 62 5.69 21.02 -7.57
N LEU A 63 6.41 21.61 -6.60
CA LEU A 63 7.85 21.83 -6.67
C LEU A 63 8.57 20.70 -5.93
N LEU A 64 9.40 19.94 -6.63
CA LEU A 64 10.16 18.83 -6.07
C LEU A 64 11.65 19.17 -6.08
N ASN A 65 12.26 19.18 -4.89
CA ASN A 65 13.68 19.37 -4.70
C ASN A 65 14.36 18.03 -4.41
N TYR A 66 15.47 17.74 -5.12
CA TYR A 66 16.17 16.46 -5.07
C TYR A 66 17.65 16.62 -5.42
N CYS A 67 18.44 15.55 -5.25
CA CYS A 67 19.82 15.48 -5.70
C CYS A 67 19.93 14.73 -7.04
N PRO A 68 20.18 15.41 -8.18
CA PRO A 68 20.21 14.76 -9.51
C PRO A 68 21.31 13.71 -9.70
N LYS A 69 22.38 13.79 -8.88
CA LYS A 69 23.46 12.79 -8.88
C LYS A 69 23.04 11.45 -8.26
N GLN A 70 21.97 11.44 -7.45
CA GLN A 70 21.52 10.27 -6.71
C GLN A 70 20.17 9.74 -7.18
N LEU A 71 19.34 10.57 -7.81
CA LEU A 71 17.98 10.22 -8.23
C LEU A 71 17.72 10.70 -9.64
N THR A 72 17.33 9.79 -10.52
CA THR A 72 17.03 10.11 -11.92
C THR A 72 15.60 10.64 -12.08
N LEU A 73 15.37 11.42 -13.14
CA LEU A 73 14.04 11.88 -13.52
C LEU A 73 13.09 10.71 -13.80
N GLN A 74 13.60 9.65 -14.45
CA GLN A 74 12.81 8.44 -14.73
C GLN A 74 12.34 7.79 -13.43
N ARG A 75 13.21 7.67 -12.42
CA ARG A 75 12.83 7.08 -11.12
C ARG A 75 11.78 7.92 -10.37
N ILE A 76 11.85 9.26 -10.47
CA ILE A 76 10.82 10.17 -9.93
C ILE A 76 9.46 9.92 -10.62
N LYS A 77 9.44 9.82 -11.95
CA LYS A 77 8.22 9.50 -12.72
C LYS A 77 7.62 8.17 -12.28
N GLU A 78 8.44 7.14 -12.15
CA GLU A 78 8.02 5.82 -11.70
C GLU A 78 7.48 5.86 -10.27
N PHE A 79 8.19 6.52 -9.35
CA PHE A 79 7.79 6.57 -7.95
C PHE A 79 6.38 7.16 -7.77
N PHE A 80 6.08 8.27 -8.47
CA PHE A 80 4.78 8.92 -8.43
C PHE A 80 3.77 8.38 -9.46
N CYS A 81 4.12 7.31 -10.20
CA CYS A 81 3.27 6.70 -11.24
C CYS A 81 2.73 7.71 -12.25
N LEU A 82 3.58 8.64 -12.69
CA LEU A 82 3.20 9.67 -13.65
C LEU A 82 3.07 9.13 -15.09
N ASP A 83 3.35 7.86 -15.29
CA ASP A 83 3.17 7.09 -16.52
C ASP A 83 1.76 6.46 -16.64
N LEU A 84 0.94 6.53 -15.59
CA LEU A 84 -0.42 5.99 -15.57
C LEU A 84 -1.47 7.08 -15.76
N ASP A 85 -2.51 6.75 -16.50
CA ASP A 85 -3.73 7.56 -16.58
C ASP A 85 -4.76 7.09 -15.54
N PRO A 86 -5.00 7.86 -14.46
CA PRO A 86 -5.95 7.48 -13.44
C PRO A 86 -7.38 7.30 -13.97
N SER A 87 -7.74 7.98 -15.06
CA SER A 87 -9.07 7.87 -15.65
C SER A 87 -9.35 6.46 -16.18
N GLN A 88 -8.32 5.77 -16.70
CA GLN A 88 -8.42 4.39 -17.14
C GLN A 88 -8.69 3.45 -15.95
N ILE A 89 -8.03 3.69 -14.81
CA ILE A 89 -8.26 2.93 -13.58
C ILE A 89 -9.71 3.12 -13.09
N LEU A 90 -10.16 4.36 -13.00
CA LEU A 90 -11.49 4.69 -12.48
C LEU A 90 -12.63 4.10 -13.32
N ARG A 91 -12.46 4.00 -14.64
CA ARG A 91 -13.45 3.39 -15.56
C ARG A 91 -13.69 1.90 -15.32
N THR A 92 -12.75 1.21 -14.67
CA THR A 92 -12.89 -0.23 -14.37
C THR A 92 -13.70 -0.51 -13.11
N PHE A 93 -13.93 0.51 -12.28
CA PHE A 93 -14.64 0.36 -11.02
C PHE A 93 -16.14 0.22 -11.22
N PRO A 94 -16.85 -0.46 -10.30
CA PRO A 94 -18.30 -0.59 -10.35
C PRO A 94 -18.99 0.80 -10.35
N ALA A 95 -19.69 1.13 -11.43
CA ALA A 95 -20.30 2.46 -11.63
C ALA A 95 -21.36 2.80 -10.55
N ASN A 96 -22.07 1.80 -10.02
CA ASN A 96 -23.18 1.96 -9.07
C ASN A 96 -22.79 1.57 -7.63
N ASP A 97 -21.52 1.77 -7.24
CA ASP A 97 -21.08 1.56 -5.88
C ASP A 97 -21.08 2.89 -5.09
N PRO A 98 -22.08 3.11 -4.21
CA PRO A 98 -22.22 4.37 -3.49
C PRO A 98 -21.12 4.60 -2.45
N PHE A 99 -20.48 3.52 -1.94
CA PHE A 99 -19.40 3.64 -0.96
C PHE A 99 -18.07 3.98 -1.64
N LEU A 100 -17.79 3.34 -2.78
CA LEU A 100 -16.61 3.66 -3.55
C LEU A 100 -16.73 5.07 -4.17
N SER A 101 -17.90 5.46 -4.65
CA SER A 101 -18.15 6.82 -5.16
C SER A 101 -17.91 7.89 -4.09
N GLU A 102 -18.43 7.69 -2.87
CA GLU A 102 -18.21 8.61 -1.75
C GLU A 102 -16.73 8.62 -1.31
N ALA A 103 -16.08 7.47 -1.31
CA ALA A 103 -14.66 7.37 -1.00
C ALA A 103 -13.80 8.10 -2.04
N LEU A 104 -14.10 7.98 -3.33
CA LEU A 104 -13.43 8.67 -4.43
C LEU A 104 -13.56 10.20 -4.32
N SER A 105 -14.72 10.72 -3.91
CA SER A 105 -14.90 12.16 -3.73
C SER A 105 -14.16 12.72 -2.52
N THR A 106 -14.00 11.92 -1.45
CA THR A 106 -13.43 12.36 -0.16
C THR A 106 -11.93 12.09 -0.07
N ALA A 107 -11.48 10.95 -0.59
CA ALA A 107 -10.09 10.50 -0.60
C ALA A 107 -9.48 10.57 -2.01
N ALA A 108 -9.86 11.59 -2.77
CA ALA A 108 -9.38 11.81 -4.12
C ALA A 108 -7.84 11.94 -4.17
N GLY A 109 -7.26 11.56 -5.30
CA GLY A 109 -5.87 11.81 -5.62
C GLY A 109 -4.86 10.91 -4.90
N ILE A 110 -5.30 9.77 -4.38
CA ILE A 110 -4.38 8.74 -3.91
C ILE A 110 -3.76 8.04 -5.13
N VAL A 111 -2.44 8.09 -5.19
CA VAL A 111 -1.64 7.34 -6.17
C VAL A 111 -0.90 6.21 -5.46
N ILE A 112 -0.84 5.02 -6.07
CA ILE A 112 -0.06 3.90 -5.54
C ILE A 112 1.40 4.10 -5.90
N LEU A 113 2.22 4.48 -4.91
CA LEU A 113 3.64 4.76 -5.09
C LEU A 113 4.43 3.47 -5.38
N ARG A 114 5.40 3.53 -6.31
CA ARG A 114 6.34 2.41 -6.56
C ARG A 114 7.54 2.52 -5.64
N GLN A 115 7.54 1.76 -4.56
CA GLN A 115 8.55 1.80 -3.51
C GLN A 115 9.69 0.81 -3.78
N HIS A 116 10.84 1.06 -3.15
CA HIS A 116 11.95 0.10 -3.18
C HIS A 116 11.57 -1.21 -2.48
N PRO A 117 11.74 -2.39 -3.10
CA PRO A 117 11.24 -3.68 -2.58
C PRO A 117 11.70 -4.01 -1.17
N TRP A 118 12.98 -3.82 -0.87
CA TRP A 118 13.52 -4.11 0.46
C TRP A 118 12.93 -3.19 1.54
N GLU A 119 12.94 -1.88 1.32
CA GLU A 119 12.39 -0.93 2.29
C GLU A 119 10.90 -1.16 2.53
N CYS A 120 10.13 -1.39 1.47
CA CYS A 120 8.72 -1.72 1.55
C CYS A 120 8.49 -2.98 2.39
N LEU A 121 9.17 -4.09 2.07
CA LEU A 121 9.07 -5.37 2.80
C LEU A 121 9.41 -5.20 4.28
N ALA A 122 10.56 -4.62 4.59
CA ALA A 122 11.02 -4.40 5.96
C ALA A 122 10.04 -3.52 6.75
N SER A 123 9.54 -2.44 6.15
CA SER A 123 8.57 -1.53 6.76
C SER A 123 7.24 -2.23 7.05
N PHE A 124 6.74 -3.08 6.14
CA PHE A 124 5.50 -3.83 6.37
C PHE A 124 5.66 -4.97 7.37
N ILE A 125 6.82 -5.62 7.49
CA ILE A 125 7.12 -6.53 8.62
C ILE A 125 6.98 -5.78 9.96
N CYS A 126 7.48 -4.55 10.03
CA CYS A 126 7.36 -3.70 11.21
C CYS A 126 5.91 -3.25 11.51
N SER A 127 5.01 -3.31 10.53
CA SER A 127 3.65 -2.77 10.63
C SER A 127 2.65 -3.64 11.40
N SER A 128 2.94 -4.93 11.63
CA SER A 128 2.01 -5.86 12.26
C SER A 128 1.52 -5.35 13.61
N GLN A 129 0.18 -5.28 13.82
CA GLN A 129 -0.46 -4.83 15.07
C GLN A 129 0.05 -3.47 15.59
N LYS A 130 0.38 -2.54 14.69
CA LYS A 130 0.83 -1.18 15.02
C LYS A 130 -0.02 -0.14 14.33
N GLN A 131 -0.17 1.01 14.98
CA GLN A 131 -0.77 2.19 14.38
C GLN A 131 0.24 2.94 13.51
N LEU A 132 -0.22 3.67 12.52
CA LEU A 132 0.62 4.40 11.55
C LEU A 132 1.73 5.24 12.19
N PRO A 133 1.49 6.06 13.23
CA PRO A 133 2.56 6.86 13.86
C PRO A 133 3.67 6.00 14.46
N HIS A 134 3.32 4.83 15.03
CA HIS A 134 4.34 3.92 15.57
C HIS A 134 5.20 3.31 14.47
N ILE A 135 4.60 2.97 13.30
CA ILE A 135 5.35 2.42 12.17
C ILE A 135 6.29 3.48 11.61
N GLN A 136 5.82 4.72 11.47
CA GLN A 136 6.65 5.85 11.04
C GLN A 136 7.83 6.09 12.00
N ASN A 137 7.59 6.00 13.31
CA ASN A 137 8.66 6.13 14.30
C ASN A 137 9.67 4.98 14.19
N ILE A 138 9.24 3.73 14.06
CA ILE A 138 10.15 2.57 13.86
C ILE A 138 11.01 2.78 12.61
N ASN A 139 10.42 3.19 11.49
CA ASN A 139 11.16 3.47 10.26
C ASN A 139 12.18 4.59 10.43
N ALA A 140 11.82 5.66 11.15
CA ALA A 140 12.74 6.74 11.48
C ALA A 140 13.90 6.27 12.37
N GLN A 141 13.62 5.42 13.37
CA GLN A 141 14.64 4.83 14.24
C GLN A 141 15.57 3.88 13.48
N LEU A 142 15.04 3.04 12.58
CA LEU A 142 15.88 2.19 11.73
C LEU A 142 16.86 3.02 10.89
N ARG A 143 16.40 4.09 10.28
CA ARG A 143 17.26 5.03 9.52
C ARG A 143 18.29 5.74 10.43
N ALA A 144 17.87 6.18 11.60
CA ALA A 144 18.72 6.95 12.51
C ALA A 144 19.81 6.09 13.17
N LEU A 145 19.47 4.86 13.59
CA LEU A 145 20.37 3.99 14.35
C LEU A 145 21.26 3.12 13.47
N PHE A 146 20.74 2.69 12.31
CA PHE A 146 21.40 1.65 11.50
C PHE A 146 21.61 2.06 10.05
N GLY A 147 21.04 3.18 9.60
CA GLY A 147 21.20 3.69 8.24
C GLY A 147 22.41 4.60 8.07
N GLN A 148 23.21 4.36 7.05
CA GLN A 148 24.28 5.28 6.66
C GLN A 148 23.65 6.58 6.10
N GLN A 149 24.09 7.75 6.59
CA GLN A 149 23.54 9.05 6.19
C GLN A 149 22.00 9.11 6.29
N ARG A 150 21.41 8.41 7.26
CA ARG A 150 19.97 8.28 7.47
C ARG A 150 19.20 7.63 6.31
N ARG A 151 19.85 6.93 5.40
CA ARG A 151 19.21 6.06 4.41
C ARG A 151 18.57 4.86 5.11
N PHE A 152 17.66 4.18 4.43
CA PHE A 152 17.12 2.94 5.00
C PHE A 152 18.22 1.86 5.04
N PRO A 153 18.42 1.17 6.18
CA PRO A 153 19.51 0.18 6.28
C PRO A 153 19.29 -0.96 5.30
N THR A 154 20.35 -1.39 4.61
CA THR A 154 20.30 -2.51 3.68
C THR A 154 19.99 -3.82 4.40
N ALA A 155 19.57 -4.86 3.65
CA ALA A 155 19.37 -6.18 4.22
C ALA A 155 20.67 -6.72 4.85
N GLN A 156 21.81 -6.49 4.23
CA GLN A 156 23.14 -6.85 4.76
C GLN A 156 23.43 -6.14 6.09
N SER A 157 23.15 -4.84 6.16
CA SER A 157 23.35 -4.06 7.39
C SER A 157 22.47 -4.56 8.54
N ILE A 158 21.20 -4.92 8.26
CA ILE A 158 20.28 -5.49 9.26
C ILE A 158 20.70 -6.92 9.65
N ALA A 159 21.14 -7.73 8.71
CA ALA A 159 21.61 -9.11 8.95
C ALA A 159 22.86 -9.17 9.85
N ALA A 160 23.70 -8.13 9.80
CA ALA A 160 24.90 -8.00 10.64
C ALA A 160 24.59 -7.63 12.11
N LEU A 161 23.34 -7.21 12.42
CA LEU A 161 22.92 -6.85 13.77
C LEU A 161 22.37 -8.07 14.49
N ASN A 162 22.39 -8.03 15.82
CA ASN A 162 21.62 -8.98 16.61
C ASN A 162 20.20 -8.44 16.91
N THR A 163 19.34 -9.34 17.39
CA THR A 163 17.93 -9.01 17.67
C THR A 163 17.79 -7.94 18.76
N SER A 164 18.67 -7.94 19.77
CA SER A 164 18.66 -6.94 20.87
C SER A 164 19.00 -5.55 20.34
N GLN A 165 19.94 -5.43 19.43
CA GLN A 165 20.25 -4.16 18.77
C GLN A 165 19.01 -3.64 18.00
N LEU A 166 18.35 -4.48 17.21
CA LEU A 166 17.15 -4.13 16.46
C LEU A 166 15.97 -3.72 17.36
N GLN A 167 15.84 -4.30 18.55
CA GLN A 167 14.81 -3.91 19.51
C GLN A 167 14.90 -2.44 19.93
N ARG A 168 16.09 -1.83 19.87
CA ARG A 168 16.28 -0.38 20.16
C ARG A 168 15.48 0.53 19.21
N ALA A 169 15.15 0.06 18.01
CA ALA A 169 14.27 0.79 17.08
C ALA A 169 12.77 0.63 17.39
N GLY A 170 12.39 -0.01 18.51
CA GLY A 170 10.99 -0.18 18.93
C GLY A 170 10.25 -1.32 18.25
N LEU A 171 10.97 -2.27 17.64
CA LEU A 171 10.39 -3.40 16.90
C LEU A 171 9.67 -4.43 17.78
N GLY A 172 10.10 -4.58 19.05
CA GLY A 172 9.62 -5.66 19.93
C GLY A 172 9.87 -7.04 19.29
N TYR A 173 8.88 -7.93 19.31
CA TYR A 173 9.00 -9.29 18.73
C TYR A 173 9.28 -9.32 17.21
N ARG A 174 9.00 -8.23 16.51
CA ARG A 174 9.23 -8.11 15.06
C ARG A 174 10.71 -8.02 14.70
N ALA A 175 11.57 -7.67 15.66
CA ALA A 175 13.02 -7.65 15.49
C ALA A 175 13.54 -8.99 14.98
N ARG A 176 13.03 -10.10 15.52
CA ARG A 176 13.39 -11.45 15.07
C ARG A 176 12.99 -11.66 13.59
N TYR A 177 11.76 -11.35 13.23
CA TYR A 177 11.27 -11.53 11.85
C TYR A 177 12.04 -10.68 10.85
N LEU A 178 12.29 -9.40 11.20
CA LEU A 178 13.07 -8.50 10.34
C LEU A 178 14.50 -9.02 10.15
N HIS A 179 15.15 -9.46 11.24
CA HIS A 179 16.49 -10.01 11.20
C HIS A 179 16.59 -11.28 10.34
N GLU A 180 15.73 -12.28 10.62
CA GLU A 180 15.71 -13.53 9.86
C GLU A 180 15.41 -13.31 8.37
N THR A 181 14.50 -12.39 8.05
CA THR A 181 14.21 -11.99 6.65
C THR A 181 15.41 -11.30 6.03
N ALA A 182 16.07 -10.37 6.74
CA ALA A 182 17.27 -9.70 6.26
C ALA A 182 18.41 -10.68 5.96
N CYS A 183 18.63 -11.68 6.81
CA CYS A 183 19.61 -12.74 6.56
C CYS A 183 19.32 -13.52 5.27
N ARG A 184 18.05 -13.87 5.02
CA ARG A 184 17.67 -14.58 3.78
C ARG A 184 17.88 -13.73 2.54
N ILE A 185 17.51 -12.42 2.59
CA ILE A 185 17.72 -11.50 1.46
C ILE A 185 19.20 -11.22 1.25
N ALA A 186 19.98 -11.02 2.32
CA ALA A 186 21.43 -10.81 2.23
C ALA A 186 22.17 -12.00 1.61
N ALA A 187 21.71 -13.21 1.89
CA ALA A 187 22.28 -14.45 1.30
C ALA A 187 21.95 -14.61 -0.19
N LYS A 188 20.92 -13.92 -0.71
CA LYS A 188 20.49 -13.97 -2.11
C LYS A 188 20.13 -12.56 -2.60
N PRO A 189 21.12 -11.69 -2.90
CA PRO A 189 20.89 -10.26 -3.21
C PRO A 189 19.90 -10.01 -4.35
N ASP A 190 19.91 -10.86 -5.39
CA ASP A 190 19.06 -10.70 -6.56
C ASP A 190 17.64 -11.29 -6.39
N TRP A 191 17.36 -11.89 -5.24
CA TRP A 191 16.07 -12.57 -5.03
C TRP A 191 14.89 -11.62 -5.16
N LEU A 192 14.94 -10.43 -4.52
CA LEU A 192 13.89 -9.44 -4.64
C LEU A 192 13.72 -8.93 -6.08
N GLN A 193 14.83 -8.77 -6.82
CA GLN A 193 14.77 -8.34 -8.21
C GLN A 193 14.14 -9.43 -9.10
N GLY A 194 14.47 -10.69 -8.86
CA GLY A 194 13.89 -11.83 -9.60
C GLY A 194 12.37 -11.95 -9.46
N LEU A 195 11.80 -11.44 -8.38
CA LEU A 195 10.34 -11.48 -8.17
C LEU A 195 9.55 -10.60 -9.16
N TYR A 196 10.16 -9.62 -9.83
CA TYR A 196 9.47 -8.78 -10.81
C TYR A 196 8.95 -9.58 -12.02
N SER A 197 9.61 -10.67 -12.39
CA SER A 197 9.21 -11.52 -13.51
C SER A 197 8.08 -12.49 -13.21
N LEU A 198 7.73 -12.68 -11.94
CA LEU A 198 6.72 -13.67 -11.53
C LEU A 198 5.29 -13.14 -11.73
N PRO A 199 4.32 -14.02 -12.03
CA PRO A 199 2.90 -13.72 -11.87
C PRO A 199 2.59 -13.32 -10.42
N THR A 200 1.54 -12.52 -10.22
CA THR A 200 1.19 -11.98 -8.89
C THR A 200 0.95 -13.06 -7.84
N SER A 201 0.30 -14.17 -8.22
CA SER A 201 0.10 -15.33 -7.33
C SER A 201 1.41 -15.92 -6.82
N ASP A 202 2.37 -16.09 -7.72
CA ASP A 202 3.67 -16.71 -7.41
C ASP A 202 4.55 -15.74 -6.61
N LEU A 203 4.53 -14.46 -6.96
CA LEU A 203 5.15 -13.39 -6.19
C LEU A 203 4.66 -13.42 -4.73
N ILE A 204 3.33 -13.46 -4.50
CA ILE A 204 2.74 -13.50 -3.16
C ILE A 204 3.15 -14.81 -2.45
N ALA A 205 3.12 -15.95 -3.14
CA ALA A 205 3.55 -17.23 -2.59
C ALA A 205 5.03 -17.18 -2.14
N GLN A 206 5.92 -16.64 -2.98
CA GLN A 206 7.34 -16.47 -2.64
C GLN A 206 7.52 -15.54 -1.43
N LEU A 207 6.85 -14.39 -1.40
CA LEU A 207 6.94 -13.48 -0.26
C LEU A 207 6.47 -14.12 1.06
N THR A 208 5.43 -14.96 1.02
CA THR A 208 4.92 -15.64 2.25
C THR A 208 5.87 -16.71 2.80
N THR A 209 6.92 -17.09 2.09
CA THR A 209 7.97 -17.97 2.64
C THR A 209 8.89 -17.26 3.63
N LEU A 210 8.88 -15.93 3.65
CA LEU A 210 9.73 -15.12 4.51
C LEU A 210 9.19 -15.05 5.95
N PRO A 211 10.07 -15.06 6.98
CA PRO A 211 9.67 -14.94 8.37
C PRO A 211 8.85 -13.66 8.63
N GLY A 212 7.73 -13.82 9.31
CA GLY A 212 6.84 -12.70 9.65
C GLY A 212 6.01 -12.14 8.50
N VAL A 213 6.09 -12.72 7.28
CA VAL A 213 5.36 -12.30 6.11
C VAL A 213 4.15 -13.21 5.88
N GLY A 214 2.99 -12.79 6.38
CA GLY A 214 1.70 -13.42 6.06
C GLY A 214 1.06 -12.82 4.80
N GLN A 215 -0.12 -13.33 4.41
CA GLN A 215 -0.87 -12.88 3.23
C GLN A 215 -1.03 -11.36 3.15
N LYS A 216 -1.40 -10.69 4.27
CA LYS A 216 -1.57 -9.23 4.30
C LYS A 216 -0.29 -8.50 3.90
N ILE A 217 0.86 -8.88 4.46
CA ILE A 217 2.15 -8.23 4.18
C ILE A 217 2.58 -8.53 2.74
N ALA A 218 2.44 -9.77 2.28
CA ALA A 218 2.77 -10.15 0.91
C ALA A 218 1.96 -9.35 -0.13
N HIS A 219 0.64 -9.19 0.09
CA HIS A 219 -0.20 -8.34 -0.77
C HIS A 219 0.18 -6.86 -0.69
N CYS A 220 0.58 -6.32 0.49
CA CYS A 220 1.08 -4.95 0.59
C CYS A 220 2.36 -4.77 -0.24
N VAL A 221 3.32 -5.68 -0.11
CA VAL A 221 4.57 -5.61 -0.85
C VAL A 221 4.32 -5.77 -2.36
N ALA A 222 3.46 -6.70 -2.77
CA ALA A 222 3.06 -6.87 -4.17
C ALA A 222 2.46 -5.58 -4.74
N LEU A 223 1.57 -4.92 -4.00
CA LEU A 223 0.91 -3.69 -4.42
C LEU A 223 1.89 -2.50 -4.47
N PHE A 224 2.66 -2.27 -3.41
CA PHE A 224 3.40 -1.03 -3.23
C PHE A 224 4.86 -1.08 -3.72
N ALA A 225 5.47 -2.26 -3.81
CA ALA A 225 6.83 -2.40 -4.33
C ALA A 225 6.84 -2.92 -5.76
N TYR A 226 6.07 -3.96 -6.05
CA TYR A 226 6.01 -4.58 -7.38
C TYR A 226 4.90 -4.02 -8.26
N HIS A 227 4.13 -3.07 -7.75
CA HIS A 227 3.07 -2.37 -8.46
C HIS A 227 2.02 -3.32 -9.09
N ARG A 228 1.71 -4.42 -8.37
CA ARG A 228 0.65 -5.35 -8.75
C ARG A 228 -0.69 -4.77 -8.31
N LEU A 229 -1.31 -3.95 -9.16
CA LEU A 229 -2.51 -3.17 -8.81
C LEU A 229 -3.75 -4.05 -8.57
N GLU A 230 -3.68 -5.32 -8.96
CA GLU A 230 -4.64 -6.38 -8.66
C GLU A 230 -4.43 -7.03 -7.28
N ALA A 231 -3.33 -6.73 -6.58
CA ALA A 231 -3.12 -7.20 -5.22
C ALA A 231 -4.06 -6.48 -4.25
N PHE A 232 -4.73 -7.25 -3.39
CA PHE A 232 -5.76 -6.76 -2.47
C PHE A 232 -5.36 -7.02 -1.01
N PRO A 233 -4.58 -6.14 -0.36
CA PRO A 233 -4.19 -6.32 1.03
C PRO A 233 -5.40 -6.29 1.97
N VAL A 234 -5.55 -7.34 2.79
CA VAL A 234 -6.66 -7.44 3.76
C VAL A 234 -6.12 -7.31 5.16
N ASP A 235 -6.30 -6.13 5.75
CA ASP A 235 -6.09 -5.87 7.18
C ASP A 235 -7.44 -5.83 7.92
N VAL A 236 -7.41 -5.45 9.19
CA VAL A 236 -8.61 -5.33 10.03
C VAL A 236 -9.61 -4.31 9.45
N TRP A 237 -9.13 -3.23 8.84
CA TRP A 237 -10.00 -2.22 8.23
C TRP A 237 -10.63 -2.71 6.94
N VAL A 238 -9.85 -3.32 6.06
CA VAL A 238 -10.36 -3.88 4.80
C VAL A 238 -11.32 -5.05 5.08
N HIS A 239 -11.00 -5.91 6.06
CA HIS A 239 -11.94 -6.92 6.52
C HIS A 239 -13.27 -6.29 6.97
N ARG A 240 -13.22 -5.20 7.74
CA ARG A 240 -14.41 -4.47 8.19
C ARG A 240 -15.17 -3.82 7.04
N ILE A 241 -14.46 -3.21 6.07
CA ILE A 241 -15.05 -2.65 4.85
C ILE A 241 -15.85 -3.73 4.13
N VAL A 242 -15.23 -4.86 3.79
CA VAL A 242 -15.88 -5.93 3.04
C VAL A 242 -17.09 -6.49 3.81
N THR A 243 -16.93 -6.77 5.10
CA THR A 243 -18.01 -7.38 5.89
C THR A 243 -19.14 -6.44 6.25
N GLN A 244 -18.89 -5.16 6.48
CA GLN A 244 -19.93 -4.22 6.96
C GLN A 244 -20.51 -3.32 5.88
N LEU A 245 -19.79 -3.06 4.78
CA LEU A 245 -20.33 -2.27 3.67
C LEU A 245 -20.94 -3.16 2.58
N TYR A 246 -20.23 -4.24 2.22
CA TYR A 246 -20.63 -5.08 1.09
C TYR A 246 -21.47 -6.29 1.49
N TYR A 247 -21.32 -6.78 2.74
CA TYR A 247 -22.04 -7.95 3.25
C TYR A 247 -22.67 -7.74 4.63
N PRO A 248 -23.37 -6.65 4.87
CA PRO A 248 -23.82 -6.24 6.22
C PRO A 248 -24.85 -7.17 6.86
N ARG A 249 -25.55 -8.02 6.08
CA ARG A 249 -26.63 -8.89 6.54
C ARG A 249 -26.33 -10.39 6.44
N LEU A 250 -25.08 -10.75 6.15
CA LEU A 250 -24.73 -12.16 6.09
C LEU A 250 -24.70 -12.79 7.48
N LEU A 251 -25.44 -13.86 7.67
CA LEU A 251 -25.39 -14.69 8.89
C LEU A 251 -23.99 -15.33 9.04
N ARG A 252 -23.47 -15.92 7.97
CA ARG A 252 -22.09 -16.41 7.89
C ARG A 252 -21.19 -15.36 7.25
N LYS A 253 -20.31 -14.77 8.04
CA LYS A 253 -19.30 -13.83 7.54
C LYS A 253 -18.41 -14.48 6.48
N PRO A 254 -17.91 -13.71 5.50
CA PRO A 254 -16.94 -14.22 4.53
C PRO A 254 -15.66 -14.72 5.23
N SER A 255 -15.14 -15.83 4.74
CA SER A 255 -13.82 -16.31 5.16
C SER A 255 -12.70 -15.40 4.63
N PRO A 256 -11.49 -15.43 5.22
CA PRO A 256 -10.36 -14.68 4.69
C PRO A 256 -10.12 -14.92 3.20
N ARG A 257 -10.22 -16.18 2.73
CA ARG A 257 -10.08 -16.54 1.31
C ARG A 257 -11.14 -15.88 0.44
N GLU A 258 -12.40 -15.85 0.89
CA GLU A 258 -13.49 -15.17 0.18
C GLU A 258 -13.25 -13.67 0.11
N ILE A 259 -12.67 -13.04 1.16
CA ILE A 259 -12.36 -11.61 1.18
C ILE A 259 -11.22 -11.26 0.21
N TYR A 260 -10.14 -12.06 0.17
CA TYR A 260 -9.06 -11.86 -0.81
C TYR A 260 -9.55 -12.00 -2.25
N ALA A 261 -10.41 -12.97 -2.53
CA ALA A 261 -10.99 -13.16 -3.86
C ALA A 261 -12.05 -12.12 -4.22
N PHE A 262 -12.70 -11.51 -3.24
CA PHE A 262 -13.71 -10.46 -3.47
C PHE A 262 -13.11 -9.24 -4.18
N GLY A 263 -11.93 -8.78 -3.78
CA GLY A 263 -11.27 -7.61 -4.37
C GLY A 263 -11.25 -7.65 -5.90
N PRO A 264 -10.48 -8.56 -6.53
CA PRO A 264 -10.41 -8.65 -7.98
C PRO A 264 -11.73 -9.01 -8.65
N SER A 265 -12.60 -9.80 -7.99
CA SER A 265 -13.89 -10.19 -8.55
C SER A 265 -14.92 -9.06 -8.56
N TYR A 266 -14.81 -8.07 -7.67
CA TYR A 266 -15.78 -6.98 -7.56
C TYR A 266 -15.24 -5.66 -8.12
N PHE A 267 -14.01 -5.29 -7.82
CA PHE A 267 -13.38 -4.03 -8.25
C PHE A 267 -12.54 -4.17 -9.53
N GLY A 268 -12.36 -5.39 -10.03
CA GLY A 268 -11.59 -5.64 -11.25
C GLY A 268 -10.07 -5.57 -11.07
N PRO A 269 -9.32 -5.35 -12.17
CA PRO A 269 -7.85 -5.48 -12.21
C PRO A 269 -7.11 -4.45 -11.35
N TYR A 270 -7.75 -3.35 -10.98
CA TYR A 270 -7.17 -2.31 -10.13
C TYR A 270 -7.75 -2.32 -8.71
N CYS A 271 -8.16 -3.49 -8.23
CA CYS A 271 -8.79 -3.62 -6.92
C CYS A 271 -7.92 -3.14 -5.75
N GLY A 272 -6.59 -3.18 -5.87
CA GLY A 272 -5.67 -2.61 -4.88
C GLY A 272 -5.78 -1.09 -4.75
N VAL A 273 -6.08 -0.40 -5.84
CA VAL A 273 -6.34 1.06 -5.82
C VAL A 273 -7.67 1.35 -5.11
N ALA A 274 -8.74 0.63 -5.48
CA ALA A 274 -10.05 0.75 -4.81
C ALA A 274 -9.94 0.44 -3.31
N GLN A 275 -9.19 -0.60 -2.95
CA GLN A 275 -8.92 -0.97 -1.56
C GLN A 275 -8.25 0.17 -0.80
N GLN A 276 -7.22 0.79 -1.38
CA GLN A 276 -6.46 1.85 -0.72
C GLN A 276 -7.30 3.12 -0.51
N ILE A 277 -8.15 3.46 -1.46
CA ILE A 277 -9.09 4.58 -1.39
C ILE A 277 -10.13 4.33 -0.28
N LEU A 278 -10.79 3.17 -0.28
CA LEU A 278 -11.78 2.78 0.73
C LEU A 278 -11.16 2.69 2.13
N PHE A 279 -9.95 2.14 2.23
CA PHE A 279 -9.21 2.03 3.48
C PHE A 279 -8.90 3.42 4.07
N HIS A 280 -8.36 4.33 3.26
CA HIS A 280 -8.05 5.69 3.70
C HIS A 280 -9.31 6.44 4.12
N TRP A 281 -10.34 6.43 3.27
CA TRP A 281 -11.63 7.06 3.53
C TRP A 281 -12.24 6.62 4.86
N LEU A 282 -12.38 5.30 5.09
CA LEU A 282 -13.04 4.81 6.30
C LEU A 282 -12.18 5.02 7.55
N ARG A 283 -10.85 4.89 7.45
CA ARG A 283 -9.92 5.04 8.57
C ARG A 283 -9.85 6.48 9.07
N THR A 284 -9.88 7.47 8.18
CA THR A 284 -9.80 8.89 8.53
C THR A 284 -11.13 9.50 8.97
N MET A 285 -12.22 8.78 8.73
CA MET A 285 -13.57 9.23 9.08
C MET A 285 -13.79 9.26 10.60
N GLN A 286 -14.48 10.29 11.09
CA GLN A 286 -14.93 10.37 12.49
C GLN A 286 -15.85 9.20 12.86
N LEU A 287 -15.83 8.79 14.13
CA LEU A 287 -16.53 7.59 14.60
C LEU A 287 -18.03 7.63 14.31
N GLU A 288 -18.70 8.75 14.57
CA GLU A 288 -20.15 8.87 14.38
C GLU A 288 -20.54 8.79 12.90
N LYS A 289 -19.82 9.46 12.02
CA LYS A 289 -20.03 9.35 10.57
C LYS A 289 -19.82 7.91 10.08
N ARG A 290 -18.83 7.22 10.62
CA ARG A 290 -18.57 5.79 10.31
C ARG A 290 -19.73 4.89 10.74
N LYS A 291 -20.33 5.12 11.93
CA LYS A 291 -21.53 4.40 12.38
C LYS A 291 -22.72 4.62 11.43
N GLN A 292 -22.90 5.86 10.97
CA GLN A 292 -23.96 6.22 10.01
C GLN A 292 -23.76 5.48 8.68
N ILE A 293 -22.53 5.42 8.16
CA ILE A 293 -22.20 4.67 6.93
C ILE A 293 -22.53 3.18 7.07
N PHE A 294 -22.16 2.54 8.18
CA PHE A 294 -22.50 1.14 8.42
C PHE A 294 -24.02 0.89 8.55
N THR A 295 -24.75 1.84 9.15
CA THR A 295 -26.22 1.78 9.24
C THR A 295 -26.84 1.91 7.85
N ARG A 296 -26.35 2.83 7.01
CA ARG A 296 -26.77 2.99 5.61
C ARG A 296 -26.49 1.71 4.80
N ALA A 297 -25.33 1.09 4.98
CA ALA A 297 -24.97 -0.15 4.30
C ALA A 297 -25.97 -1.30 4.58
N ARG A 298 -26.44 -1.40 5.83
CA ARG A 298 -27.46 -2.40 6.20
C ARG A 298 -28.78 -2.18 5.48
N LYS A 299 -29.12 -0.93 5.13
CA LYS A 299 -30.37 -0.59 4.41
C LYS A 299 -30.24 -0.81 2.90
N LEU A 300 -29.09 -0.45 2.31
CA LEU A 300 -28.91 -0.38 0.86
C LEU A 300 -28.78 -1.74 0.19
N GLN A 301 -28.12 -2.73 0.78
CA GLN A 301 -27.73 -3.99 0.13
C GLN A 301 -27.22 -3.80 -1.31
N LEU A 302 -26.03 -4.26 -1.61
CA LEU A 302 -25.45 -4.19 -2.96
C LEU A 302 -25.63 -5.52 -3.70
N PRO A 303 -26.62 -5.67 -4.59
CA PRO A 303 -26.91 -6.97 -5.25
C PRO A 303 -25.70 -7.51 -6.01
N ALA A 304 -24.89 -6.63 -6.61
CA ALA A 304 -23.67 -7.02 -7.32
C ALA A 304 -22.66 -7.70 -6.39
N ALA A 305 -22.40 -7.14 -5.21
CA ALA A 305 -21.50 -7.73 -4.22
C ALA A 305 -21.98 -9.12 -3.76
N TYR A 306 -23.31 -9.27 -3.50
CA TYR A 306 -23.88 -10.56 -3.12
C TYR A 306 -23.79 -11.61 -4.23
N ARG A 307 -23.93 -11.23 -5.52
CA ARG A 307 -23.71 -12.14 -6.65
C ARG A 307 -22.27 -12.65 -6.69
N VAL A 308 -21.30 -11.74 -6.51
CA VAL A 308 -19.87 -12.11 -6.45
C VAL A 308 -19.63 -13.13 -5.34
N LEU A 309 -20.09 -12.87 -4.12
CA LEU A 309 -19.87 -13.83 -3.01
C LEU A 309 -20.54 -15.19 -3.26
N ARG A 310 -21.74 -15.19 -3.81
CA ARG A 310 -22.44 -16.46 -4.15
C ARG A 310 -21.61 -17.27 -5.14
N HIS A 311 -21.09 -16.62 -6.17
CA HIS A 311 -20.22 -17.26 -7.17
C HIS A 311 -18.95 -17.82 -6.53
N LEU A 312 -18.24 -17.03 -5.72
CA LEU A 312 -17.02 -17.44 -5.01
C LEU A 312 -17.27 -18.66 -4.10
N ARG A 313 -18.38 -18.66 -3.35
CA ARG A 313 -18.76 -19.78 -2.49
C ARG A 313 -19.02 -21.05 -3.29
N HIS A 314 -19.71 -20.94 -4.40
CA HIS A 314 -19.97 -22.07 -5.30
C HIS A 314 -18.66 -22.66 -5.84
N THR A 315 -17.77 -21.81 -6.35
CA THR A 315 -16.47 -22.21 -6.88
C THR A 315 -15.60 -22.90 -5.83
N PHE A 316 -15.49 -22.32 -4.62
CA PHE A 316 -14.68 -22.90 -3.54
C PHE A 316 -15.23 -24.24 -3.03
N ASN A 317 -16.54 -24.39 -2.95
CA ASN A 317 -17.18 -25.65 -2.54
C ASN A 317 -16.99 -26.76 -3.57
N SER A 318 -17.04 -26.44 -4.86
CA SER A 318 -16.83 -27.39 -5.96
C SER A 318 -15.40 -27.95 -5.93
N HIS A 319 -14.38 -27.08 -5.75
CA HIS A 319 -13.00 -27.52 -5.63
C HIS A 319 -12.75 -28.39 -4.37
N HIS A 320 -13.46 -28.13 -3.29
CA HIS A 320 -13.31 -28.93 -2.06
C HIS A 320 -13.91 -30.35 -2.20
N LYS A 321 -15.02 -30.49 -2.91
CA LYS A 321 -15.60 -31.79 -3.24
C LYS A 321 -14.68 -32.61 -4.15
N GLN A 322 -14.10 -32.00 -5.19
CA GLN A 322 -13.15 -32.68 -6.09
C GLN A 322 -11.87 -33.16 -5.42
N ARG A 323 -11.36 -32.42 -4.40
CA ARG A 323 -10.18 -32.86 -3.63
C ARG A 323 -10.46 -33.95 -2.59
N ARG A 324 -11.72 -34.17 -2.20
CA ARG A 324 -12.12 -35.27 -1.31
C ARG A 324 -12.50 -36.54 -2.08
N ALA A 325 -12.64 -36.45 -3.38
CA ALA A 325 -12.99 -37.57 -4.26
C ALA A 325 -11.75 -38.19 -4.97
N LYS A 326 -10.59 -37.60 -4.73
CA LYS A 326 -9.24 -38.13 -5.07
C LYS A 326 -8.54 -38.58 -3.79
#